data_48e4ee3354ae339a055da93074170a8b
#
_entry.id   48e4ee3354ae339a055da93074170a8b
#
_cell.length_a   1.000
_cell.length_b   1.000
_cell.length_c   1.000
_cell.angle_alpha   90.00
_cell.angle_beta   90.00
_cell.angle_gamma   90.00
#
_symmetry.space_group_name_H-M   'P 1'
#
loop_
_entity.id
_entity.type
_entity.pdbx_description
1 polymer ?
#
loop_
_entity_poly.entity_id
_entity_poly.type
_entity_poly.pdbx_seq_one_letter_code
_entity_poly.pdbx_strand_id
1 'polypeptide(L)'
;MAEQKRDYYEVLGVDKNADDAAIKKAYRVLAKKYHPDMNPGDKEAEQKFKEASEAYAVLSDPEKRRQYDQYGHCLLYTSPS
;
A
#
# COMPACT_ATOMS: atom_id res chain seq x y z
N MET A 1 -0.36 -7.09 20.75
CA MET A 1 -0.10 -6.91 20.24
C MET A 1 -0.16 -6.07 19.42
N ALA A 2 0.30 -5.74 19.08
CA ALA A 2 0.27 -4.83 18.27
C ALA A 2 -0.21 -5.09 17.04
N GLU A 3 -0.85 -4.28 16.46
CA GLU A 3 -1.27 -4.54 15.31
C GLU A 3 -0.24 -4.47 14.39
N GLN A 4 -0.11 -5.25 13.50
CA GLN A 4 0.79 -5.21 12.51
C GLN A 4 0.24 -4.73 11.28
N LYS A 5 0.80 -3.79 10.56
CA LYS A 5 0.32 -3.42 9.27
C LYS A 5 0.65 -4.46 8.30
N ARG A 6 -0.20 -4.62 7.33
CA ARG A 6 0.04 -5.60 6.31
C ARG A 6 1.19 -5.16 5.44
N ASP A 7 1.85 -6.15 4.82
CA ASP A 7 2.87 -5.90 3.85
C ASP A 7 2.27 -5.11 2.69
N TYR A 8 2.94 -4.13 2.18
CA TYR A 8 2.42 -3.32 1.07
C TYR A 8 2.15 -4.15 -0.17
N TYR A 9 2.98 -5.15 -0.43
CA TYR A 9 2.73 -6.03 -1.56
C TYR A 9 1.44 -6.82 -1.32
N GLU A 10 1.21 -7.22 -0.11
CA GLU A 10 0.01 -7.95 0.24
C GLU A 10 -1.22 -7.06 0.15
N VAL A 11 -1.09 -5.81 0.56
CA VAL A 11 -2.20 -4.86 0.49
C VAL A 11 -2.65 -4.69 -0.96
N LEU A 12 -1.71 -4.60 -1.89
CA LEU A 12 -2.05 -4.46 -3.29
C LEU A 12 -2.35 -5.80 -3.95
N GLY A 13 -2.01 -6.90 -3.29
CA GLY A 13 -2.26 -8.22 -3.86
C GLY A 13 -1.29 -8.58 -4.97
N VAL A 14 -0.04 -8.11 -4.87
CA VAL A 14 0.95 -8.41 -5.89
C VAL A 14 2.12 -9.14 -5.27
N ASP A 15 2.94 -9.72 -6.10
CA ASP A 15 4.12 -10.41 -5.66
C ASP A 15 5.22 -9.41 -5.33
N LYS A 16 6.16 -9.81 -4.52
CA LYS A 16 7.27 -8.94 -4.18
C LYS A 16 8.12 -8.62 -5.39
N ASN A 17 8.07 -9.48 -6.38
CA ASN A 17 8.82 -9.25 -7.60
C ASN A 17 8.01 -8.54 -8.68
N ALA A 18 6.83 -8.07 -8.35
CA ALA A 18 5.99 -7.40 -9.31
C ALA A 18 6.66 -6.14 -9.83
N ASP A 19 6.50 -5.87 -11.12
CA ASP A 19 7.09 -4.68 -11.68
C ASP A 19 6.16 -3.48 -11.49
N ASP A 20 6.60 -2.33 -11.90
CA ASP A 20 5.84 -1.10 -11.70
C ASP A 20 4.49 -1.17 -12.38
N ALA A 21 4.42 -1.79 -13.53
CA ALA A 21 3.16 -1.89 -14.25
C ALA A 21 2.15 -2.73 -13.47
N ALA A 22 2.61 -3.84 -12.90
CA ALA A 22 1.73 -4.70 -12.12
C ALA A 22 1.26 -3.99 -10.85
N ILE A 23 2.15 -3.26 -10.21
CA ILE A 23 1.80 -2.52 -9.01
C ILE A 23 0.76 -1.45 -9.34
N LYS A 24 0.97 -0.74 -10.42
CA LYS A 24 0.05 0.31 -10.82
C LYS A 24 -1.32 -0.25 -11.16
N LYS A 25 -1.34 -1.36 -11.87
CA LYS A 25 -2.59 -1.99 -12.24
C LYS A 25 -3.34 -2.45 -10.99
N ALA A 26 -2.63 -3.07 -10.07
CA ALA A 26 -3.25 -3.55 -8.84
C ALA A 26 -3.84 -2.39 -8.05
N TYR A 27 -3.11 -1.29 -7.95
CA TYR A 27 -3.61 -0.13 -7.23
C TYR A 27 -4.87 0.42 -7.90
N ARG A 28 -4.89 0.47 -9.22
CA ARG A 28 -6.05 0.98 -9.92
C ARG A 28 -7.29 0.15 -9.65
N VAL A 29 -7.13 -1.17 -9.62
CA VAL A 29 -8.25 -2.05 -9.35
C VAL A 29 -8.79 -1.80 -7.95
N LEU A 30 -7.90 -1.71 -6.97
CA LEU A 30 -8.33 -1.47 -5.60
C LEU A 30 -8.91 -0.08 -5.43
N ALA A 31 -8.33 0.91 -6.10
CA ALA A 31 -8.84 2.26 -6.01
C ALA A 31 -10.27 2.36 -6.53
N LYS A 32 -10.55 1.65 -7.61
CA LYS A 32 -11.90 1.64 -8.12
C LYS A 32 -12.84 0.91 -7.19
N LYS A 33 -12.39 -0.20 -6.66
CA LYS A 33 -13.24 -1.03 -5.83
C LYS A 33 -13.61 -0.35 -4.52
N TYR A 34 -12.65 0.34 -3.91
CA TYR A 34 -12.88 0.94 -2.61
C TYR A 34 -12.97 2.46 -2.62
N HIS A 35 -13.18 3.06 -3.78
CA HIS A 35 -13.25 4.49 -3.88
C HIS A 35 -14.42 5.02 -3.04
N PRO A 36 -14.24 6.11 -2.32
CA PRO A 36 -15.31 6.64 -1.47
C PRO A 36 -16.57 6.99 -2.22
N ASP A 37 -16.46 7.40 -3.47
CA ASP A 37 -17.64 7.72 -4.27
C ASP A 37 -18.46 6.48 -4.55
N MET A 38 -17.82 5.32 -4.68
CA MET A 38 -18.51 4.09 -4.95
C MET A 38 -18.98 3.42 -3.66
N ASN A 39 -18.42 3.78 -2.53
CA ASN A 39 -18.76 3.19 -1.26
C ASN A 39 -18.96 4.26 -0.20
N PRO A 40 -19.94 5.13 -0.41
CA PRO A 40 -20.12 6.23 0.52
C PRO A 40 -20.51 5.73 1.91
N GLY A 41 -19.84 6.23 2.90
CA GLY A 41 -20.15 5.85 4.27
C GLY A 41 -19.57 4.53 4.72
N ASP A 42 -18.84 3.85 3.84
CA ASP A 42 -18.26 2.56 4.18
C ASP A 42 -16.86 2.81 4.75
N LYS A 43 -16.72 2.70 6.04
CA LYS A 43 -15.45 2.95 6.69
C LYS A 43 -14.41 1.90 6.33
N GLU A 44 -14.86 0.69 6.12
CA GLU A 44 -13.94 -0.37 5.76
C GLU A 44 -13.32 -0.11 4.40
N ALA A 45 -14.15 0.30 3.44
CA ALA A 45 -13.66 0.63 2.11
C ALA A 45 -12.72 1.83 2.18
N GLU A 46 -13.05 2.80 3.00
CA GLU A 46 -12.21 3.97 3.16
C GLU A 46 -10.85 3.57 3.70
N GLN A 47 -10.82 2.69 4.67
CA GLN A 47 -9.58 2.23 5.25
C GLN A 47 -8.74 1.48 4.23
N LYS A 48 -9.37 0.62 3.45
CA LYS A 48 -8.65 -0.12 2.44
C LYS A 48 -8.13 0.77 1.32
N PHE A 49 -8.89 1.77 0.96
CA PHE A 49 -8.45 2.72 -0.04
C PHE A 49 -7.22 3.48 0.45
N LYS A 50 -7.23 3.86 1.71
CA LYS A 50 -6.13 4.54 2.30
C LYS A 50 -4.89 3.66 2.33
N GLU A 51 -5.04 2.41 2.73
CA GLU A 51 -3.93 1.49 2.77
C GLU A 51 -3.35 1.25 1.37
N ALA A 52 -4.23 1.11 0.38
CA ALA A 52 -3.77 0.90 -0.99
C ALA A 52 -3.02 2.12 -1.50
N SER A 53 -3.49 3.31 -1.18
CA SER A 53 -2.81 4.53 -1.59
C SER A 53 -1.43 4.63 -0.96
N GLU A 54 -1.32 4.29 0.29
CA GLU A 54 -0.05 4.32 0.98
C GLU A 54 0.91 3.29 0.37
N ALA A 55 0.43 2.09 0.14
CA ALA A 55 1.26 1.05 -0.45
C ALA A 55 1.75 1.46 -1.83
N TYR A 56 0.87 2.05 -2.63
CA TYR A 56 1.25 2.48 -3.96
C TYR A 56 2.29 3.59 -3.89
N ALA A 57 2.12 4.52 -2.96
CA ALA A 57 3.06 5.62 -2.83
C ALA A 57 4.47 5.13 -2.54
N VAL A 58 4.59 4.06 -1.76
CA VAL A 58 5.88 3.51 -1.45
C VAL A 58 6.40 2.63 -2.59
N LEU A 59 5.56 1.75 -3.09
CA LEU A 59 6.02 0.78 -4.07
C LEU A 59 6.21 1.37 -5.46
N SER A 60 5.58 2.49 -5.75
CA SER A 60 5.75 3.10 -7.06
C SER A 60 7.01 3.96 -7.13
N ASP A 61 7.58 4.33 -6.00
CA ASP A 61 8.79 5.13 -5.97
C ASP A 61 9.98 4.17 -5.84
N PRO A 62 10.88 4.13 -6.80
CA PRO A 62 11.97 3.16 -6.75
C PRO A 62 12.83 3.29 -5.51
N GLU A 63 13.03 4.51 -5.06
CA GLU A 63 13.84 4.71 -3.89
C GLU A 63 13.14 4.25 -2.64
N LYS A 64 11.89 4.61 -2.48
CA LYS A 64 11.12 4.18 -1.32
C LYS A 64 10.90 2.68 -1.34
N ARG A 65 10.65 2.13 -2.52
CA ARG A 65 10.47 0.71 -2.64
C ARG A 65 11.72 -0.04 -2.19
N ARG A 66 12.88 0.44 -2.59
CA ARG A 66 14.12 -0.19 -2.21
C ARG A 66 14.32 -0.12 -0.70
N GLN A 67 14.00 1.02 -0.11
CA GLN A 67 14.11 1.16 1.33
C GLN A 67 13.14 0.24 2.05
N TYR A 68 11.95 0.14 1.53
CA TYR A 68 10.96 -0.73 2.12
C TYR A 68 11.39 -2.20 2.05
N ASP A 69 11.94 -2.61 0.91
CA ASP A 69 12.39 -3.98 0.74
C ASP A 69 13.54 -4.29 1.71
N GLN A 70 14.35 -3.31 1.99
CA GLN A 70 15.47 -3.51 2.85
C GLN A 70 15.12 -3.45 4.32
N TYR A 71 14.31 -2.51 4.72
CA TYR A 71 14.04 -2.28 6.14
C TYR A 71 12.59 -2.54 6.55
N GLY A 72 11.70 -2.66 5.62
CA GLY A 72 10.31 -2.92 5.93
C GLY A 72 9.63 -1.72 6.56
N HIS A 73 8.54 -2.00 7.26
CA HIS A 73 7.76 -0.92 7.88
C HIS A 73 8.53 -0.21 8.97
N CYS A 74 9.52 -0.84 9.53
CA CYS A 74 10.27 -0.21 10.59
C CYS A 74 10.92 1.07 10.17
N LEU A 75 11.44 1.11 8.96
CA LEU A 75 12.08 2.32 8.50
C LEU A 75 11.08 3.44 8.35
N LEU A 76 9.89 3.12 7.89
CA LEU A 76 8.88 4.14 7.65
C LEU A 76 8.33 4.74 8.92
N TYR A 77 8.31 3.98 10.01
CA TYR A 77 7.82 4.49 11.23
C TYR A 77 8.86 5.06 12.10
N THR A 78 10.10 4.75 11.91
CA THR A 78 11.12 5.20 12.78
C THR A 78 11.41 6.61 12.53
N SER A 79 11.24 7.39 13.54
CA SER A 79 11.57 8.69 13.42
C SER A 79 13.01 8.77 13.41
N PRO A 80 13.56 9.62 12.70
CA PRO A 80 14.93 9.71 12.68
C PRO A 80 15.37 10.33 13.88
N SER A 81 15.59 9.92 14.79
CA SER A 81 15.96 10.68 15.87
C SER A 81 17.29 10.46 16.22
#